data_e73557707a1bc76044ccc3700cedcbfd
#
_entry.id   e73557707a1bc76044ccc3700cedcbfd
#
_cell.length_a   1.000
_cell.length_b   1.000
_cell.length_c   1.000
_cell.angle_alpha   90.00
_cell.angle_beta   90.00
_cell.angle_gamma   90.00
#
_symmetry.space_group_name_H-M   'P 1'
#
loop_
_entity.id
_entity.type
_entity.pdbx_description
1 polymer ?
#
loop_
_entity_poly.entity_id
_entity_poly.type
_entity_poly.pdbx_seq_one_letter_code
_entity_poly.pdbx_strand_id
1 'polypeptide(L)'
;MSIFKKTIFSVLATLLIIGNVYAAGDKIRIGTEGAYPPWNSKDASGKLIGFEVELAWSLCRYMERQGEIVEQDWDGMIPALLMRKFDAIMAGMSITAERQKTITFSQGYADEVAQLAVMKGSSLEGMDTPSGINLSIGGSDVNKALKTLTGALAGKTVCVQTATIHQNFLDSGDVGSVNVRTYKTQDEVNLDLTSGRCDAALAAAVAFTDYAEKSGKSVVLVGPTFSGGAFGNGVGVGIRQAGDDAIGQRDAKLLADFNKAIDKARKNGDISRIAIKWFGFDASM
;
A
#
# COMPACT_ATOMS: atom_id res chain seq x y z
N MET A 1 -9.46 26.02 -88.89
CA MET A 1 -8.65 26.53 -87.79
C MET A 1 -9.36 26.24 -86.50
N SER A 2 -9.05 25.12 -85.84
CA SER A 2 -9.72 24.64 -84.64
C SER A 2 -8.69 24.42 -83.55
N ILE A 3 -8.82 25.17 -82.48
CA ILE A 3 -7.91 25.16 -81.33
C ILE A 3 -8.43 24.12 -80.38
N PHE A 4 -7.69 23.00 -80.24
CA PHE A 4 -7.93 21.98 -79.22
C PHE A 4 -7.50 22.48 -77.83
N LYS A 5 -8.47 22.68 -76.91
CA LYS A 5 -8.20 22.90 -75.51
C LYS A 5 -8.01 21.55 -74.81
N LYS A 6 -6.80 21.25 -74.39
CA LYS A 6 -6.53 20.11 -73.45
C LYS A 6 -6.81 20.56 -72.09
N THR A 7 -7.88 19.97 -71.50
CA THR A 7 -8.18 20.13 -70.09
C THR A 7 -7.41 19.05 -69.33
N ILE A 8 -6.46 19.48 -68.52
CA ILE A 8 -5.70 18.63 -67.59
C ILE A 8 -6.53 18.47 -66.32
N PHE A 9 -7.07 17.28 -66.04
CA PHE A 9 -7.70 16.92 -64.78
C PHE A 9 -6.60 16.57 -63.78
N SER A 10 -6.29 17.48 -62.86
CA SER A 10 -5.45 17.20 -61.69
C SER A 10 -6.29 16.50 -60.64
N VAL A 11 -6.10 15.20 -60.50
CA VAL A 11 -6.64 14.42 -59.37
C VAL A 11 -5.72 14.67 -58.17
N LEU A 12 -6.18 15.53 -57.26
CA LEU A 12 -5.52 15.76 -55.98
C LEU A 12 -5.89 14.58 -55.07
N ALA A 13 -5.01 13.56 -55.00
CA ALA A 13 -5.13 12.48 -54.05
C ALA A 13 -4.82 13.00 -52.62
N THR A 14 -5.84 13.38 -51.88
CA THR A 14 -5.72 13.70 -50.47
C THR A 14 -5.48 12.40 -49.71
N LEU A 15 -4.23 12.06 -49.40
CA LEU A 15 -3.89 11.04 -48.45
C LEU A 15 -4.41 11.49 -47.07
N LEU A 16 -5.55 10.97 -46.64
CA LEU A 16 -5.98 10.97 -45.24
C LEU A 16 -5.00 10.09 -44.47
N ILE A 17 -3.97 10.68 -43.88
CA ILE A 17 -3.20 10.08 -42.82
C ILE A 17 -4.15 10.04 -41.63
N ILE A 18 -4.86 8.89 -41.44
CA ILE A 18 -5.52 8.57 -40.23
C ILE A 18 -4.39 8.27 -39.22
N GLY A 19 -3.78 9.34 -38.72
CA GLY A 19 -2.99 9.25 -37.51
C GLY A 19 -3.93 8.72 -36.44
N ASN A 20 -3.65 7.51 -35.92
CA ASN A 20 -4.20 7.09 -34.65
C ASN A 20 -3.79 8.12 -33.61
N VAL A 21 -4.60 9.15 -33.45
CA VAL A 21 -4.60 9.98 -32.25
C VAL A 21 -5.09 9.02 -31.17
N TYR A 22 -4.15 8.29 -30.57
CA TYR A 22 -4.41 7.79 -29.22
C TYR A 22 -4.76 9.06 -28.44
N ALA A 23 -6.05 9.27 -28.21
CA ALA A 23 -6.48 10.20 -27.20
C ALA A 23 -5.68 9.78 -25.97
N ALA A 24 -4.77 10.66 -25.54
CA ALA A 24 -3.97 10.43 -24.34
C ALA A 24 -5.00 10.15 -23.24
N GLY A 25 -5.19 8.86 -22.92
CA GLY A 25 -6.14 8.44 -21.90
C GLY A 25 -5.82 9.25 -20.66
N ASP A 26 -6.84 9.75 -19.98
CA ASP A 26 -6.67 10.56 -18.78
C ASP A 26 -5.58 9.98 -17.90
N LYS A 27 -4.53 10.75 -17.66
CA LYS A 27 -3.41 10.38 -16.80
C LYS A 27 -3.91 10.11 -15.39
N ILE A 28 -3.53 8.98 -14.81
CA ILE A 28 -3.86 8.62 -13.44
C ILE A 28 -2.68 8.96 -12.56
N ARG A 29 -2.88 9.82 -11.57
CA ARG A 29 -1.90 10.13 -10.54
C ARG A 29 -2.14 9.19 -9.35
N ILE A 30 -1.09 8.48 -8.93
CA ILE A 30 -1.14 7.48 -7.86
C ILE A 30 -0.21 7.96 -6.74
N GLY A 31 -0.78 8.26 -5.57
CA GLY A 31 -0.02 8.65 -4.38
C GLY A 31 0.63 7.44 -3.72
N THR A 32 1.91 7.57 -3.37
CA THR A 32 2.67 6.60 -2.59
C THR A 32 3.61 7.32 -1.63
N GLU A 33 4.05 6.64 -0.56
CA GLU A 33 4.91 7.29 0.43
C GLU A 33 6.38 7.33 -0.02
N GLY A 34 6.90 6.23 -0.53
CA GLY A 34 8.31 6.09 -0.88
C GLY A 34 9.26 5.89 0.31
N ALA A 35 8.71 5.52 1.48
CA ALA A 35 9.46 5.31 2.72
C ALA A 35 8.99 4.06 3.51
N TYR A 36 8.36 3.11 2.83
CA TYR A 36 7.84 1.87 3.41
C TYR A 36 8.30 0.63 2.61
N PRO A 37 9.61 0.30 2.63
CA PRO A 37 10.11 -0.88 1.94
C PRO A 37 9.56 -2.18 2.59
N PRO A 38 9.33 -3.26 1.81
CA PRO A 38 9.50 -3.38 0.35
C PRO A 38 8.24 -2.98 -0.46
N TRP A 39 7.21 -2.44 0.20
CA TRP A 39 5.97 -1.97 -0.45
C TRP A 39 6.25 -0.84 -1.45
N ASN A 40 6.86 0.23 -0.95
CA ASN A 40 7.26 1.41 -1.72
C ASN A 40 8.46 2.08 -1.04
N SER A 41 9.46 2.46 -1.80
CA SER A 41 10.70 3.07 -1.32
C SER A 41 11.38 3.85 -2.44
N LYS A 42 12.55 4.40 -2.14
CA LYS A 42 13.41 5.04 -3.14
C LYS A 42 14.69 4.24 -3.33
N ASP A 43 15.15 4.15 -4.57
CA ASP A 43 16.49 3.65 -4.86
C ASP A 43 17.56 4.74 -4.60
N ALA A 44 18.83 4.40 -4.78
CA ALA A 44 19.94 5.31 -4.57
C ALA A 44 19.92 6.56 -5.48
N SER A 45 19.16 6.54 -6.57
CA SER A 45 18.96 7.70 -7.44
C SER A 45 17.77 8.58 -7.03
N GLY A 46 17.03 8.18 -6.00
CA GLY A 46 15.80 8.83 -5.55
C GLY A 46 14.54 8.42 -6.33
N LYS A 47 14.65 7.44 -7.22
CA LYS A 47 13.50 6.92 -7.98
C LYS A 47 12.64 6.03 -7.10
N LEU A 48 11.33 6.23 -7.17
CA LEU A 48 10.35 5.39 -6.49
C LEU A 48 10.36 3.96 -7.06
N ILE A 49 10.45 2.98 -6.18
CA ILE A 49 10.50 1.55 -6.45
C ILE A 49 9.68 0.80 -5.39
N GLY A 50 9.46 -0.48 -5.57
CA GLY A 50 8.77 -1.35 -4.62
C GLY A 50 7.64 -2.13 -5.26
N PHE A 51 7.04 -3.02 -4.46
CA PHE A 51 5.94 -3.87 -4.90
C PHE A 51 4.80 -3.04 -5.53
N GLU A 52 4.33 -2.01 -4.83
CA GLU A 52 3.19 -1.22 -5.28
C GLU A 52 3.50 -0.30 -6.45
N VAL A 53 4.74 0.20 -6.53
CA VAL A 53 5.17 1.01 -7.68
C VAL A 53 5.17 0.15 -8.95
N GLU A 54 5.68 -1.09 -8.88
CA GLU A 54 5.66 -2.02 -10.02
C GLU A 54 4.24 -2.47 -10.35
N LEU A 55 3.42 -2.78 -9.34
CA LEU A 55 2.02 -3.14 -9.52
C LEU A 55 1.21 -2.00 -10.13
N ALA A 56 1.40 -0.75 -9.68
CA ALA A 56 0.72 0.42 -10.22
C ALA A 56 0.94 0.57 -11.73
N TRP A 57 2.18 0.40 -12.20
CA TRP A 57 2.49 0.41 -13.63
C TRP A 57 1.80 -0.74 -14.39
N SER A 58 1.73 -1.92 -13.77
CA SER A 58 1.01 -3.07 -14.35
C SER A 58 -0.48 -2.80 -14.46
N LEU A 59 -1.10 -2.25 -13.41
CA LEU A 59 -2.52 -1.90 -13.40
C LEU A 59 -2.83 -0.80 -14.43
N CYS A 60 -2.00 0.24 -14.53
CA CYS A 60 -2.16 1.28 -15.55
C CYS A 60 -2.14 0.71 -16.97
N ARG A 61 -1.24 -0.25 -17.27
CA ARG A 61 -1.25 -0.97 -18.56
C ARG A 61 -2.55 -1.71 -18.81
N TYR A 62 -3.08 -2.42 -17.81
CA TYR A 62 -4.35 -3.15 -17.94
C TYR A 62 -5.56 -2.23 -18.12
N MET A 63 -5.48 -1.00 -17.65
CA MET A 63 -6.47 0.06 -17.87
C MET A 63 -6.27 0.84 -19.17
N GLU A 64 -5.17 0.58 -19.91
CA GLU A 64 -4.77 1.33 -21.11
C GLU A 64 -4.63 2.84 -20.85
N ARG A 65 -4.13 3.20 -19.65
CA ARG A 65 -3.94 4.58 -19.21
C ARG A 65 -2.48 4.88 -18.87
N GLN A 66 -2.11 6.15 -19.00
CA GLN A 66 -0.84 6.62 -18.48
C GLN A 66 -0.92 6.80 -16.96
N GLY A 67 0.09 6.27 -16.24
CA GLY A 67 0.25 6.48 -14.82
C GLY A 67 1.24 7.61 -14.52
N GLU A 68 1.13 8.17 -13.33
CA GLU A 68 2.14 9.02 -12.69
C GLU A 68 2.17 8.66 -11.22
N ILE A 69 3.35 8.37 -10.67
CA ILE A 69 3.50 8.13 -9.24
C ILE A 69 3.84 9.47 -8.58
N VAL A 70 3.07 9.84 -7.58
CA VAL A 70 3.20 11.08 -6.81
C VAL A 70 3.61 10.74 -5.39
N GLU A 71 4.74 11.31 -4.96
CA GLU A 71 5.19 11.13 -3.58
C GLU A 71 4.37 12.00 -2.62
N GLN A 72 3.98 11.43 -1.50
CA GLN A 72 3.24 12.10 -0.44
C GLN A 72 3.55 11.43 0.90
N ASP A 73 3.91 12.22 1.90
CA ASP A 73 4.07 11.71 3.27
C ASP A 73 2.82 10.95 3.74
N TRP A 74 3.02 9.87 4.50
CA TRP A 74 1.95 8.96 4.91
C TRP A 74 0.81 9.63 5.66
N ASP A 75 1.10 10.47 6.66
CA ASP A 75 0.10 11.15 7.49
C ASP A 75 -0.78 12.13 6.71
N GLY A 76 -0.29 12.62 5.57
CA GLY A 76 -1.01 13.47 4.63
C GLY A 76 -1.70 12.74 3.48
N MET A 77 -1.61 11.41 3.39
CA MET A 77 -2.04 10.65 2.21
C MET A 77 -3.54 10.77 1.90
N ILE A 78 -4.41 10.49 2.87
CA ILE A 78 -5.87 10.61 2.69
C ILE A 78 -6.28 12.09 2.49
N PRO A 79 -5.84 13.05 3.28
CA PRO A 79 -6.10 14.47 3.01
C PRO A 79 -5.70 14.92 1.61
N ALA A 80 -4.54 14.50 1.11
CA ALA A 80 -4.07 14.85 -0.23
C ALA A 80 -4.93 14.23 -1.34
N LEU A 81 -5.41 12.99 -1.16
CA LEU A 81 -6.39 12.36 -2.05
C LEU A 81 -7.67 13.18 -2.12
N LEU A 82 -8.22 13.57 -0.96
CA LEU A 82 -9.45 14.36 -0.88
C LEU A 82 -9.29 15.74 -1.52
N MET A 83 -8.10 16.36 -1.38
CA MET A 83 -7.73 17.62 -2.06
C MET A 83 -7.37 17.44 -3.54
N ARG A 84 -7.49 16.23 -4.10
CA ARG A 84 -7.23 15.91 -5.51
C ARG A 84 -5.78 16.16 -5.97
N LYS A 85 -4.81 16.04 -5.07
CA LYS A 85 -3.40 16.05 -5.45
C LYS A 85 -3.04 14.84 -6.33
N PHE A 86 -3.72 13.72 -6.10
CA PHE A 86 -3.68 12.50 -6.92
C PHE A 86 -5.07 11.85 -6.98
N ASP A 87 -5.21 10.81 -7.77
CA ASP A 87 -6.49 10.19 -8.09
C ASP A 87 -6.71 8.86 -7.34
N ALA A 88 -5.62 8.20 -6.93
CA ALA A 88 -5.63 6.94 -6.21
C ALA A 88 -4.46 6.87 -5.22
N ILE A 89 -4.56 6.02 -4.20
CA ILE A 89 -3.49 5.70 -3.24
C ILE A 89 -3.06 4.25 -3.42
N MET A 90 -1.75 4.02 -3.55
CA MET A 90 -1.10 2.72 -3.42
C MET A 90 0.14 2.90 -2.52
N ALA A 91 -0.02 2.65 -1.23
CA ALA A 91 0.96 2.97 -0.19
C ALA A 91 0.88 2.01 1.02
N GLY A 92 0.70 0.68 0.79
CA GLY A 92 0.50 -0.29 1.86
C GLY A 92 -0.77 0.00 2.68
N MET A 93 -1.79 0.57 2.04
CA MET A 93 -2.97 1.04 2.77
C MET A 93 -3.98 -0.07 3.00
N SER A 94 -4.02 -0.59 4.22
CA SER A 94 -4.96 -1.64 4.63
C SER A 94 -6.41 -1.17 4.53
N ILE A 95 -7.27 -2.06 4.04
CA ILE A 95 -8.72 -1.85 3.92
C ILE A 95 -9.35 -2.00 5.31
N THR A 96 -9.70 -0.90 5.96
CA THR A 96 -10.33 -0.89 7.28
C THR A 96 -11.68 -0.19 7.25
N ALA A 97 -12.59 -0.61 8.14
CA ALA A 97 -13.90 0.03 8.29
C ALA A 97 -13.78 1.53 8.62
N GLU A 98 -12.76 1.93 9.39
CA GLU A 98 -12.53 3.34 9.72
C GLU A 98 -12.17 4.17 8.49
N ARG A 99 -11.22 3.71 7.68
CA ARG A 99 -10.84 4.39 6.43
C ARG A 99 -11.98 4.43 5.43
N GLN A 100 -12.82 3.37 5.38
CA GLN A 100 -13.98 3.29 4.50
C GLN A 100 -15.08 4.33 4.83
N LYS A 101 -15.06 4.96 6.00
CA LYS A 101 -15.93 6.10 6.30
C LYS A 101 -15.58 7.34 5.47
N THR A 102 -14.34 7.46 5.02
CA THR A 102 -13.80 8.66 4.37
C THR A 102 -13.46 8.43 2.89
N ILE A 103 -12.93 7.26 2.56
CA ILE A 103 -12.53 6.88 1.20
C ILE A 103 -13.11 5.52 0.83
N THR A 104 -13.08 5.20 -0.46
CA THR A 104 -13.46 3.88 -0.95
C THR A 104 -12.20 3.08 -1.33
N PHE A 105 -12.30 1.75 -1.33
CA PHE A 105 -11.20 0.88 -1.72
C PHE A 105 -11.59 -0.02 -2.89
N SER A 106 -10.61 -0.35 -3.72
CA SER A 106 -10.72 -1.50 -4.62
C SER A 106 -10.84 -2.80 -3.82
N GLN A 107 -11.07 -3.91 -4.51
CA GLN A 107 -10.76 -5.23 -3.95
C GLN A 107 -9.30 -5.27 -3.49
N GLY A 108 -9.00 -6.11 -2.49
CA GLY A 108 -7.63 -6.31 -2.02
C GLY A 108 -6.75 -6.90 -3.13
N TYR A 109 -5.48 -6.50 -3.19
CA TYR A 109 -4.50 -7.05 -4.11
C TYR A 109 -3.38 -7.83 -3.41
N ALA A 110 -3.17 -7.57 -2.13
CA ALA A 110 -2.18 -8.29 -1.33
C ALA A 110 -2.63 -8.41 0.12
N ASP A 111 -2.24 -9.52 0.75
CA ASP A 111 -2.36 -9.70 2.19
C ASP A 111 -1.20 -9.03 2.92
N GLU A 112 -1.51 -8.51 4.10
CA GLU A 112 -0.54 -7.94 5.01
C GLU A 112 -0.84 -8.47 6.43
N VAL A 113 0.19 -8.93 7.11
CA VAL A 113 0.10 -9.23 8.54
C VAL A 113 1.03 -8.29 9.32
N ALA A 114 0.51 -7.70 10.39
CA ALA A 114 1.34 -6.94 11.32
C ALA A 114 1.96 -7.88 12.35
N GLN A 115 3.13 -7.51 12.87
CA GLN A 115 3.78 -8.23 13.96
C GLN A 115 4.69 -7.30 14.75
N LEU A 116 4.91 -7.62 16.02
CA LEU A 116 5.92 -6.95 16.83
C LEU A 116 7.32 -7.39 16.38
N ALA A 117 8.24 -6.45 16.42
CA ALA A 117 9.66 -6.71 16.23
C ALA A 117 10.46 -6.20 17.42
N VAL A 118 11.53 -6.91 17.77
CA VAL A 118 12.45 -6.57 18.86
C VAL A 118 13.90 -6.79 18.42
N MET A 119 14.86 -6.25 19.14
CA MET A 119 16.26 -6.65 18.98
C MET A 119 16.45 -8.05 19.57
N LYS A 120 17.26 -8.87 18.91
CA LYS A 120 17.65 -10.19 19.41
C LYS A 120 18.27 -10.08 20.80
N GLY A 121 17.84 -10.96 21.71
CA GLY A 121 18.21 -10.94 23.14
C GLY A 121 17.25 -10.12 23.99
N SER A 122 16.17 -9.59 23.42
CA SER A 122 15.11 -8.90 24.16
C SER A 122 14.39 -9.84 25.12
N SER A 123 13.97 -9.31 26.27
CA SER A 123 13.10 -10.05 27.21
C SER A 123 11.71 -10.38 26.63
N LEU A 124 11.38 -9.81 25.48
CA LEU A 124 10.12 -10.06 24.75
C LEU A 124 10.22 -11.25 23.79
N GLU A 125 11.41 -11.83 23.58
CA GLU A 125 11.53 -13.09 22.85
C GLU A 125 10.86 -14.22 23.64
N GLY A 126 10.26 -15.18 22.95
CA GLY A 126 9.67 -16.36 23.58
C GLY A 126 8.32 -16.12 24.28
N MET A 127 7.59 -15.04 23.96
CA MET A 127 6.22 -14.86 24.42
C MET A 127 5.34 -16.06 24.03
N ASP A 128 4.65 -16.67 24.99
CA ASP A 128 3.71 -17.79 24.73
C ASP A 128 2.40 -17.26 24.13
N THR A 129 2.39 -17.07 22.82
CA THR A 129 1.22 -16.67 22.06
C THR A 129 0.92 -17.65 20.93
N PRO A 130 -0.31 -17.73 20.42
CA PRO A 130 -0.58 -18.33 19.12
C PRO A 130 0.29 -17.71 18.02
N SER A 131 0.57 -18.45 16.95
CA SER A 131 1.38 -17.95 15.83
C SER A 131 0.73 -16.79 15.06
N GLY A 132 -0.61 -16.78 15.03
CA GLY A 132 -1.38 -15.71 14.38
C GLY A 132 -2.76 -15.58 14.98
N ILE A 133 -3.30 -14.37 14.98
CA ILE A 133 -4.65 -14.06 15.44
C ILE A 133 -5.37 -13.18 14.42
N ASN A 134 -6.69 -13.40 14.30
CA ASN A 134 -7.57 -12.56 13.52
C ASN A 134 -8.56 -11.86 14.48
N LEU A 135 -8.42 -10.55 14.61
CA LEU A 135 -9.23 -9.78 15.57
C LEU A 135 -10.72 -9.72 15.21
N SER A 136 -11.07 -9.97 13.93
CA SER A 136 -12.48 -10.03 13.49
C SER A 136 -13.19 -11.30 13.98
N ILE A 137 -12.45 -12.39 14.22
CA ILE A 137 -13.01 -13.67 14.63
C ILE A 137 -13.17 -13.75 16.15
N GLY A 138 -12.24 -13.12 16.89
CA GLY A 138 -12.22 -13.24 18.35
C GLY A 138 -11.84 -14.65 18.82
N GLY A 139 -12.31 -15.01 20.04
CA GLY A 139 -12.14 -16.36 20.58
C GLY A 139 -10.99 -16.49 21.58
N SER A 140 -10.75 -17.75 22.03
CA SER A 140 -9.78 -18.06 23.09
C SER A 140 -8.36 -17.64 22.76
N ASP A 141 -7.93 -17.86 21.52
CA ASP A 141 -6.56 -17.56 21.07
C ASP A 141 -6.30 -16.05 21.00
N VAL A 142 -7.30 -15.28 20.53
CA VAL A 142 -7.24 -13.81 20.57
C VAL A 142 -7.14 -13.33 22.01
N ASN A 143 -8.00 -13.82 22.90
CA ASN A 143 -7.99 -13.44 24.31
C ASN A 143 -6.67 -13.82 25.01
N LYS A 144 -6.13 -15.02 24.73
CA LYS A 144 -4.82 -15.44 25.24
C LYS A 144 -3.72 -14.52 24.77
N ALA A 145 -3.68 -14.24 23.47
CA ALA A 145 -2.66 -13.37 22.87
C ALA A 145 -2.70 -11.96 23.47
N LEU A 146 -3.87 -11.30 23.49
CA LEU A 146 -4.03 -9.96 24.03
C LEU A 146 -3.64 -9.88 25.51
N LYS A 147 -4.02 -10.89 26.31
CA LYS A 147 -3.63 -10.96 27.73
C LYS A 147 -2.11 -11.11 27.90
N THR A 148 -1.47 -11.97 27.11
CA THR A 148 0.00 -12.15 27.13
C THR A 148 0.69 -10.85 26.74
N LEU A 149 0.24 -10.18 25.68
CA LEU A 149 0.79 -8.92 25.21
C LEU A 149 0.61 -7.80 26.25
N THR A 150 -0.55 -7.70 26.90
CA THR A 150 -0.79 -6.74 27.99
C THR A 150 0.25 -6.88 29.11
N GLY A 151 0.55 -8.12 29.52
CA GLY A 151 1.59 -8.35 30.53
C GLY A 151 3.00 -8.07 30.03
N ALA A 152 3.33 -8.50 28.83
CA ALA A 152 4.66 -8.38 28.26
C ALA A 152 5.04 -6.92 27.89
N LEU A 153 4.08 -6.14 27.43
CA LEU A 153 4.28 -4.75 26.99
C LEU A 153 4.08 -3.72 28.11
N ALA A 154 3.68 -4.14 29.32
CA ALA A 154 3.48 -3.22 30.45
C ALA A 154 4.75 -2.40 30.74
N GLY A 155 4.63 -1.07 30.64
CA GLY A 155 5.74 -0.13 30.86
C GLY A 155 6.80 -0.12 29.76
N LYS A 156 6.64 -0.88 28.68
CA LYS A 156 7.55 -0.89 27.53
C LYS A 156 7.27 0.27 26.59
N THR A 157 8.31 0.70 25.90
CA THR A 157 8.20 1.67 24.80
C THR A 157 8.06 0.92 23.48
N VAL A 158 6.91 1.08 22.83
CA VAL A 158 6.63 0.50 21.50
C VAL A 158 6.64 1.60 20.45
N CYS A 159 7.54 1.47 19.48
CA CYS A 159 7.70 2.42 18.38
C CYS A 159 6.81 2.05 17.20
N VAL A 160 6.23 3.08 16.55
CA VAL A 160 5.27 2.88 15.47
C VAL A 160 5.25 4.11 14.56
N GLN A 161 4.96 3.91 13.29
CA GLN A 161 4.72 5.04 12.39
C GLN A 161 3.38 5.70 12.73
N THR A 162 3.36 7.04 12.73
CA THR A 162 2.16 7.85 13.05
C THR A 162 1.03 7.62 12.04
N ALA A 163 -0.22 7.86 12.45
CA ALA A 163 -1.42 7.75 11.61
C ALA A 163 -1.62 6.36 10.94
N THR A 164 -1.03 5.31 11.52
CA THR A 164 -1.19 3.93 11.06
C THR A 164 -2.24 3.16 11.86
N ILE A 165 -2.69 2.05 11.30
CA ILE A 165 -3.50 1.05 12.02
C ILE A 165 -2.73 0.46 13.21
N HIS A 166 -1.41 0.39 13.12
CA HIS A 166 -0.52 -0.09 14.17
C HIS A 166 -0.55 0.84 15.38
N GLN A 167 -0.45 2.15 15.15
CA GLN A 167 -0.62 3.14 16.22
C GLN A 167 -2.02 3.04 16.84
N ASN A 168 -3.08 3.03 16.01
CA ASN A 168 -4.45 2.96 16.49
C ASN A 168 -4.69 1.72 17.37
N PHE A 169 -4.10 0.57 17.01
CA PHE A 169 -4.19 -0.66 17.81
C PHE A 169 -3.49 -0.51 19.15
N LEU A 170 -2.31 0.11 19.21
CA LEU A 170 -1.62 0.34 20.48
C LEU A 170 -2.37 1.35 21.36
N ASP A 171 -2.97 2.37 20.75
CA ASP A 171 -3.73 3.41 21.46
C ASP A 171 -5.14 2.93 21.88
N SER A 172 -5.67 1.84 21.32
CA SER A 172 -6.99 1.29 21.66
C SER A 172 -7.09 0.80 23.11
N GLY A 173 -5.95 0.43 23.69
CA GLY A 173 -5.90 -0.22 25.00
C GLY A 173 -6.09 -1.73 24.98
N ASP A 174 -6.28 -2.35 23.83
CA ASP A 174 -6.46 -3.82 23.70
C ASP A 174 -5.25 -4.62 24.22
N VAL A 175 -4.06 -4.02 24.19
CA VAL A 175 -2.82 -4.57 24.74
C VAL A 175 -2.39 -3.89 26.05
N GLY A 176 -3.33 -3.26 26.75
CA GLY A 176 -3.08 -2.54 27.99
C GLY A 176 -2.39 -1.19 27.76
N SER A 177 -1.79 -0.65 28.83
CA SER A 177 -1.09 0.64 28.75
C SER A 177 0.37 0.42 28.33
N VAL A 178 0.72 0.92 27.14
CA VAL A 178 2.07 0.92 26.60
C VAL A 178 2.55 2.36 26.38
N ASN A 179 3.87 2.58 26.41
CA ASN A 179 4.44 3.88 26.05
C ASN A 179 4.58 3.93 24.52
N VAL A 180 3.57 4.45 23.82
CA VAL A 180 3.61 4.55 22.35
C VAL A 180 4.50 5.70 21.95
N ARG A 181 5.50 5.43 21.10
CA ARG A 181 6.35 6.46 20.49
C ARG A 181 6.16 6.45 18.99
N THR A 182 5.74 7.60 18.45
CA THR A 182 5.39 7.73 17.04
C THR A 182 6.50 8.42 16.25
N TYR A 183 6.64 8.03 14.98
CA TYR A 183 7.60 8.55 14.02
C TYR A 183 6.91 8.87 12.70
N LYS A 184 7.52 9.73 11.90
CA LYS A 184 6.97 10.11 10.61
C LYS A 184 7.07 8.98 9.59
N THR A 185 8.18 8.22 9.61
CA THR A 185 8.46 7.13 8.66
C THR A 185 8.77 5.81 9.36
N GLN A 186 8.59 4.70 8.66
CA GLN A 186 9.00 3.38 9.14
C GLN A 186 10.52 3.28 9.31
N ASP A 187 11.31 3.96 8.48
CA ASP A 187 12.76 3.97 8.62
C ASP A 187 13.21 4.57 9.96
N GLU A 188 12.55 5.63 10.43
CA GLU A 188 12.82 6.21 11.77
C GLU A 188 12.46 5.23 12.88
N VAL A 189 11.34 4.49 12.76
CA VAL A 189 10.97 3.41 13.69
C VAL A 189 12.06 2.35 13.75
N ASN A 190 12.55 1.88 12.60
CA ASN A 190 13.58 0.85 12.49
C ASN A 190 14.91 1.32 13.11
N LEU A 191 15.29 2.58 12.87
CA LEU A 191 16.51 3.17 13.45
C LEU A 191 16.43 3.25 14.97
N ASP A 192 15.29 3.65 15.52
CA ASP A 192 15.13 3.77 16.97
C ASP A 192 15.03 2.41 17.66
N LEU A 193 14.36 1.42 17.04
CA LEU A 193 14.39 0.04 17.50
C LEU A 193 15.83 -0.50 17.58
N THR A 194 16.60 -0.36 16.50
CA THR A 194 17.97 -0.89 16.45
C THR A 194 18.99 -0.09 17.25
N SER A 195 18.65 1.11 17.67
CA SER A 195 19.44 1.92 18.61
C SER A 195 19.08 1.66 20.07
N GLY A 196 18.13 0.76 20.35
CA GLY A 196 17.69 0.45 21.72
C GLY A 196 16.86 1.55 22.39
N ARG A 197 16.33 2.53 21.61
CA ARG A 197 15.43 3.55 22.14
C ARG A 197 13.98 3.12 22.20
N CYS A 198 13.67 1.97 21.63
CA CYS A 198 12.39 1.26 21.72
C CYS A 198 12.62 -0.15 22.25
N ASP A 199 11.74 -0.63 23.13
CA ASP A 199 11.75 -2.04 23.56
C ASP A 199 11.22 -2.95 22.44
N ALA A 200 10.26 -2.46 21.67
CA ALA A 200 9.65 -3.14 20.53
C ALA A 200 9.20 -2.13 19.49
N ALA A 201 8.85 -2.60 18.29
CA ALA A 201 8.17 -1.83 17.27
C ALA A 201 7.02 -2.66 16.66
N LEU A 202 5.99 -2.00 16.12
CA LEU A 202 4.86 -2.65 15.47
C LEU A 202 4.66 -2.09 14.07
N ALA A 203 4.68 -2.97 13.06
CA ALA A 203 4.43 -2.64 11.65
C ALA A 203 4.06 -3.91 10.86
N ALA A 204 3.94 -3.81 9.54
CA ALA A 204 3.91 -4.99 8.68
C ALA A 204 5.16 -5.85 8.90
N ALA A 205 4.97 -7.15 9.08
CA ALA A 205 6.08 -8.08 9.35
C ALA A 205 7.20 -8.00 8.29
N VAL A 206 6.81 -7.85 7.02
CA VAL A 206 7.76 -7.75 5.90
C VAL A 206 8.68 -6.51 5.97
N ALA A 207 8.22 -5.41 6.55
CA ALA A 207 9.04 -4.21 6.69
C ALA A 207 10.23 -4.44 7.64
N PHE A 208 10.04 -5.22 8.68
CA PHE A 208 11.11 -5.58 9.61
C PHE A 208 12.06 -6.63 9.03
N THR A 209 11.55 -7.65 8.32
CA THR A 209 12.40 -8.67 7.70
C THR A 209 13.25 -8.06 6.58
N ASP A 210 12.70 -7.21 5.73
CA ASP A 210 13.43 -6.47 4.70
C ASP A 210 14.52 -5.57 5.32
N TYR A 211 14.19 -4.85 6.39
CA TYR A 211 15.17 -4.01 7.08
C TYR A 211 16.30 -4.82 7.73
N ALA A 212 15.96 -5.92 8.41
CA ALA A 212 16.96 -6.80 9.03
C ALA A 212 17.95 -7.38 8.00
N GLU A 213 17.43 -7.84 6.86
CA GLU A 213 18.22 -8.37 5.76
C GLU A 213 19.17 -7.31 5.17
N LYS A 214 18.64 -6.12 4.86
CA LYS A 214 19.42 -5.04 4.23
C LYS A 214 20.43 -4.39 5.16
N SER A 215 20.08 -4.22 6.43
CA SER A 215 20.94 -3.54 7.41
C SER A 215 21.92 -4.47 8.12
N GLY A 216 21.71 -5.80 8.05
CA GLY A 216 22.45 -6.79 8.84
C GLY A 216 22.19 -6.70 10.34
N LYS A 217 21.13 -6.01 10.78
CA LYS A 217 20.75 -5.88 12.19
C LYS A 217 19.98 -7.10 12.67
N SER A 218 20.24 -7.49 13.91
CA SER A 218 19.57 -8.64 14.55
C SER A 218 18.19 -8.27 15.07
N VAL A 219 17.25 -7.97 14.15
CA VAL A 219 15.84 -7.76 14.46
C VAL A 219 15.11 -9.09 14.34
N VAL A 220 14.27 -9.42 15.31
CA VAL A 220 13.46 -10.63 15.35
C VAL A 220 11.99 -10.31 15.54
N LEU A 221 11.13 -11.03 14.85
CA LEU A 221 9.69 -10.93 15.00
C LEU A 221 9.23 -11.73 16.23
N VAL A 222 8.33 -11.17 17.02
CA VAL A 222 7.85 -11.76 18.25
C VAL A 222 6.32 -11.63 18.40
N GLY A 223 5.74 -12.48 19.24
CA GLY A 223 4.29 -12.51 19.42
C GLY A 223 3.54 -13.00 18.19
N PRO A 224 2.20 -12.87 18.17
CA PRO A 224 1.40 -13.35 17.06
C PRO A 224 1.52 -12.43 15.84
N THR A 225 1.25 -12.95 14.66
CA THR A 225 0.85 -12.11 13.54
C THR A 225 -0.59 -11.62 13.74
N PHE A 226 -0.86 -10.37 13.38
CA PHE A 226 -2.17 -9.75 13.51
C PHE A 226 -2.83 -9.57 12.14
N SER A 227 -4.11 -9.91 12.05
CA SER A 227 -4.97 -9.63 10.89
C SER A 227 -6.41 -9.34 11.34
N GLY A 228 -7.22 -8.85 10.41
CA GLY A 228 -8.63 -8.55 10.69
C GLY A 228 -8.83 -7.41 11.70
N GLY A 229 -10.08 -7.05 11.98
CA GLY A 229 -10.43 -6.01 12.93
C GLY A 229 -9.72 -4.69 12.66
N ALA A 230 -8.93 -4.21 13.62
CA ALA A 230 -8.14 -2.99 13.51
C ALA A 230 -7.11 -3.05 12.37
N PHE A 231 -6.61 -4.24 12.02
CA PHE A 231 -5.62 -4.43 10.96
C PHE A 231 -6.24 -4.53 9.55
N GLY A 232 -7.58 -4.60 9.45
CA GLY A 232 -8.29 -4.61 8.17
C GLY A 232 -8.24 -5.97 7.46
N ASN A 233 -8.63 -5.95 6.17
CA ASN A 233 -8.75 -7.14 5.31
C ASN A 233 -7.90 -6.96 4.05
N GLY A 234 -6.59 -7.07 4.17
CA GLY A 234 -5.64 -6.89 3.08
C GLY A 234 -5.44 -5.42 2.69
N VAL A 235 -4.66 -5.22 1.64
CA VAL A 235 -4.26 -3.91 1.09
C VAL A 235 -4.99 -3.68 -0.23
N GLY A 236 -5.52 -2.46 -0.43
CA GLY A 236 -6.27 -2.09 -1.63
C GLY A 236 -5.94 -0.69 -2.13
N VAL A 237 -6.38 -0.39 -3.36
CA VAL A 237 -6.24 0.96 -3.92
C VAL A 237 -7.28 1.88 -3.26
N GLY A 238 -6.80 2.90 -2.55
CA GLY A 238 -7.67 3.93 -1.97
C GLY A 238 -8.10 4.96 -3.01
N ILE A 239 -9.41 5.25 -3.08
CA ILE A 239 -10.00 6.19 -4.04
C ILE A 239 -11.03 7.04 -3.29
N ARG A 240 -11.30 8.27 -3.72
CA ARG A 240 -12.37 9.08 -3.16
C ARG A 240 -13.71 8.37 -3.27
N GLN A 241 -14.58 8.61 -2.30
CA GLN A 241 -15.96 8.12 -2.39
C GLN A 241 -16.67 8.70 -3.62
N ALA A 242 -17.47 7.88 -4.27
CA ALA A 242 -18.29 8.29 -5.37
C ALA A 242 -19.35 9.33 -4.89
N GLY A 243 -19.59 10.33 -5.71
CA GLY A 243 -20.68 11.30 -5.54
C GLY A 243 -21.58 11.31 -6.75
N ASP A 244 -22.69 12.04 -6.67
CA ASP A 244 -23.68 12.12 -7.75
C ASP A 244 -23.26 13.08 -8.87
N ASP A 245 -22.25 13.91 -8.65
CA ASP A 245 -21.71 14.84 -9.65
C ASP A 245 -20.78 14.13 -10.66
N ALA A 246 -20.44 14.82 -11.73
CA ALA A 246 -19.57 14.27 -12.78
C ALA A 246 -18.19 13.82 -12.26
N ILE A 247 -17.72 14.41 -11.17
CA ILE A 247 -16.43 14.07 -10.56
C ILE A 247 -16.56 12.79 -9.75
N GLY A 248 -17.62 12.65 -8.96
CA GLY A 248 -17.90 11.42 -8.23
C GLY A 248 -18.14 10.24 -9.16
N GLN A 249 -18.81 10.45 -10.30
CA GLN A 249 -18.95 9.41 -11.35
C GLN A 249 -17.61 9.01 -11.96
N ARG A 250 -16.67 9.96 -12.13
CA ARG A 250 -15.30 9.66 -12.56
C ARG A 250 -14.55 8.81 -11.54
N ASP A 251 -14.68 9.12 -10.25
CA ASP A 251 -14.05 8.36 -9.17
C ASP A 251 -14.68 6.95 -9.08
N ALA A 252 -15.99 6.79 -9.24
CA ALA A 252 -16.66 5.49 -9.34
C ALA A 252 -16.17 4.66 -10.53
N LYS A 253 -16.02 5.29 -11.70
CA LYS A 253 -15.46 4.63 -12.88
C LYS A 253 -14.02 4.21 -12.66
N LEU A 254 -13.20 5.05 -12.03
CA LEU A 254 -11.80 4.74 -11.72
C LEU A 254 -11.70 3.51 -10.80
N LEU A 255 -12.56 3.43 -9.77
CA LEU A 255 -12.67 2.26 -8.90
C LEU A 255 -12.98 0.99 -9.68
N ALA A 256 -13.96 1.05 -10.58
CA ALA A 256 -14.33 -0.10 -11.42
C ALA A 256 -13.20 -0.51 -12.37
N ASP A 257 -12.48 0.46 -12.93
CA ASP A 257 -11.33 0.20 -13.80
C ASP A 257 -10.18 -0.47 -13.02
N PHE A 258 -9.87 -0.01 -11.80
CA PHE A 258 -8.87 -0.67 -10.93
C PHE A 258 -9.28 -2.09 -10.57
N ASN A 259 -10.52 -2.34 -10.19
CA ASN A 259 -11.00 -3.69 -9.89
C ASN A 259 -10.82 -4.63 -11.09
N LYS A 260 -11.19 -4.20 -12.30
CA LYS A 260 -10.97 -4.99 -13.52
C LYS A 260 -9.49 -5.22 -13.81
N ALA A 261 -8.64 -4.24 -13.57
CA ALA A 261 -7.20 -4.36 -13.77
C ALA A 261 -6.57 -5.32 -12.75
N ILE A 262 -7.00 -5.27 -11.48
CA ILE A 262 -6.57 -6.21 -10.42
C ILE A 262 -6.99 -7.63 -10.78
N ASP A 263 -8.22 -7.85 -11.24
CA ASP A 263 -8.68 -9.18 -11.70
C ASP A 263 -7.82 -9.74 -12.84
N LYS A 264 -7.49 -8.90 -13.81
CA LYS A 264 -6.61 -9.30 -14.92
C LYS A 264 -5.19 -9.60 -14.43
N ALA A 265 -4.62 -8.74 -13.58
CA ALA A 265 -3.28 -8.92 -13.02
C ALA A 265 -3.18 -10.18 -12.16
N ARG A 266 -4.22 -10.47 -11.36
CA ARG A 266 -4.33 -11.69 -10.56
C ARG A 266 -4.41 -12.93 -11.46
N LYS A 267 -5.32 -12.93 -12.44
CA LYS A 267 -5.51 -14.04 -13.38
C LYS A 267 -4.24 -14.36 -14.19
N ASN A 268 -3.47 -13.34 -14.54
CA ASN A 268 -2.23 -13.49 -15.30
C ASN A 268 -1.00 -13.79 -14.42
N GLY A 269 -1.18 -13.87 -13.09
CA GLY A 269 -0.09 -14.13 -12.14
C GLY A 269 0.85 -12.95 -11.93
N ASP A 270 0.53 -11.75 -12.42
CA ASP A 270 1.39 -10.58 -12.27
C ASP A 270 1.52 -10.15 -10.81
N ILE A 271 0.42 -10.18 -10.04
CA ILE A 271 0.46 -9.80 -8.61
C ILE A 271 1.37 -10.76 -7.85
N SER A 272 1.18 -12.07 -8.02
CA SER A 272 2.01 -13.12 -7.40
C SER A 272 3.48 -12.96 -7.78
N ARG A 273 3.78 -12.80 -9.06
CA ARG A 273 5.16 -12.62 -9.55
C ARG A 273 5.84 -11.38 -8.97
N ILE A 274 5.12 -10.25 -8.88
CA ILE A 274 5.64 -9.01 -8.30
C ILE A 274 5.80 -9.16 -6.79
N ALA A 275 4.83 -9.82 -6.10
CA ALA A 275 4.93 -10.11 -4.68
C ALA A 275 6.15 -10.97 -4.34
N ILE A 276 6.35 -12.08 -5.05
CA ILE A 276 7.53 -12.95 -4.86
C ILE A 276 8.83 -12.17 -5.07
N LYS A 277 8.89 -11.30 -6.08
CA LYS A 277 10.08 -10.48 -6.34
C LYS A 277 10.44 -9.55 -5.19
N TRP A 278 9.43 -8.91 -4.58
CA TRP A 278 9.67 -7.87 -3.58
C TRP A 278 9.62 -8.36 -2.13
N PHE A 279 8.78 -9.34 -1.84
CA PHE A 279 8.59 -9.88 -0.48
C PHE A 279 9.31 -11.21 -0.26
N GLY A 280 9.73 -11.91 -1.33
CA GLY A 280 10.29 -13.26 -1.24
C GLY A 280 9.24 -14.37 -1.15
N PHE A 281 7.95 -14.04 -1.09
CA PHE A 281 6.81 -14.96 -1.02
C PHE A 281 5.60 -14.40 -1.76
N ASP A 282 4.61 -15.26 -2.03
CA ASP A 282 3.37 -14.85 -2.67
C ASP A 282 2.40 -14.25 -1.63
N ALA A 283 2.23 -12.94 -1.64
CA ALA A 283 1.28 -12.19 -0.83
C ALA A 283 0.00 -11.85 -1.59
N SER A 284 -0.22 -12.39 -2.80
CA SER A 284 -1.42 -12.07 -3.59
C SER A 284 -2.69 -12.60 -2.94
N MET A 285 -3.76 -11.78 -2.99
CA MET A 285 -5.10 -12.15 -2.53
C MET A 285 -5.92 -12.73 -3.69
#